data_ffe209d89befb7bf837899ceda17acf5
#
_entry.id   ffe209d89befb7bf837899ceda17acf5
#
_cell.length_a   1.000
_cell.length_b   1.000
_cell.length_c   1.000
_cell.angle_alpha   90.00
_cell.angle_beta   90.00
_cell.angle_gamma   90.00
#
_symmetry.space_group_name_H-M   'P 1'
#
loop_
_entity.id
_entity.type
_entity.pdbx_description
1 polymer ?
#
loop_
_entity_poly.entity_id
_entity_poly.type
_entity_poly.pdbx_seq_one_letter_code
_entity_poly.pdbx_strand_id
1 'polypeptide(L)'
;MKDTGRTLEWTGALQVQVLRSQEKAVRMSVKARIEKILPPTAASFVYRIKREPSFGVFWHYHPEYQLTLVLRGQGKRYVGDDVSRFKAGDLVLTGPNLPHMWCSTRTPGARGRPHEAIIVQFPETIFGGHFLQLPEMAPIRRLLERAGQGIRFGEAARARVSRRMVRMGRQRGLARLIELLEILRMLSQAPVERMLSSRGFAPPVGPADRDRIDRICRFAAENSAKPIALPQAAAAAHLSVPAFTRFFKKCTGRTFVEYLTELRVGSACRLLVETDRTVTEVCFTAGFNNVSTFNRRFLELKGMAPRDFRRQFAT
;
A
#
# COMPACT_ATOMS: atom_id res chain seq x y z
N MET A 1 4.78 -19.55 -53.28
CA MET A 1 4.97 -18.09 -53.34
C MET A 1 3.76 -17.41 -52.72
N LYS A 2 3.98 -16.50 -51.76
CA LYS A 2 3.03 -15.61 -51.08
C LYS A 2 2.16 -16.25 -49.99
N ASP A 3 2.55 -16.13 -48.72
CA ASP A 3 1.84 -15.29 -47.74
C ASP A 3 2.66 -15.19 -46.45
N THR A 4 3.42 -14.11 -46.29
CA THR A 4 4.12 -13.75 -45.06
C THR A 4 4.00 -12.24 -44.90
N GLY A 5 2.89 -11.74 -44.36
CA GLY A 5 2.76 -10.31 -44.23
C GLY A 5 1.66 -9.73 -43.34
N ARG A 6 0.99 -10.53 -42.48
CA ARG A 6 -0.15 -9.99 -41.71
C ARG A 6 -0.11 -10.14 -40.18
N THR A 7 0.94 -10.68 -39.61
CA THR A 7 0.97 -10.97 -38.14
C THR A 7 1.66 -9.92 -37.27
N LEU A 8 2.29 -8.91 -37.83
CA LEU A 8 3.08 -7.92 -37.07
C LEU A 8 2.38 -6.58 -36.76
N GLU A 9 1.29 -6.25 -37.47
CA GLU A 9 0.61 -4.95 -37.26
C GLU A 9 -0.41 -4.95 -36.10
N TRP A 10 -0.93 -6.11 -35.71
CA TRP A 10 -1.93 -6.20 -34.64
C TRP A 10 -1.38 -6.05 -33.22
N THR A 11 -0.13 -6.35 -32.99
CA THR A 11 0.50 -6.24 -31.67
C THR A 11 0.79 -4.79 -31.28
N GLY A 12 1.13 -3.93 -32.24
CA GLY A 12 1.39 -2.51 -31.99
C GLY A 12 0.13 -1.72 -31.65
N ALA A 13 -0.97 -1.99 -32.34
CA ALA A 13 -2.24 -1.29 -32.13
C ALA A 13 -2.85 -1.58 -30.76
N LEU A 14 -2.82 -2.83 -30.28
CA LEU A 14 -3.27 -3.21 -28.93
C LEU A 14 -2.39 -2.60 -27.83
N GLN A 15 -1.09 -2.52 -28.05
CA GLN A 15 -0.15 -1.91 -27.09
C GLN A 15 -0.35 -0.39 -26.99
N VAL A 16 -0.60 0.29 -28.10
CA VAL A 16 -0.95 1.72 -28.14
C VAL A 16 -2.32 1.97 -27.51
N GLN A 17 -3.28 1.08 -27.71
CA GLN A 17 -4.62 1.22 -27.13
C GLN A 17 -4.64 1.00 -25.61
N VAL A 18 -3.86 0.05 -25.09
CA VAL A 18 -3.66 -0.17 -23.64
C VAL A 18 -2.93 1.01 -23.00
N LEU A 19 -1.88 1.53 -23.66
CA LEU A 19 -1.15 2.70 -23.19
C LEU A 19 -2.03 3.96 -23.21
N ARG A 20 -2.82 4.18 -24.26
CA ARG A 20 -3.79 5.29 -24.36
C ARG A 20 -4.92 5.14 -23.33
N SER A 21 -5.38 3.92 -23.05
CA SER A 21 -6.38 3.66 -22.01
C SER A 21 -5.82 3.94 -20.61
N GLN A 22 -4.55 3.60 -20.36
CA GLN A 22 -3.86 3.91 -19.11
C GLN A 22 -3.58 5.42 -18.97
N GLU A 23 -3.18 6.11 -20.03
CA GLU A 23 -3.01 7.58 -20.05
C GLU A 23 -4.36 8.31 -19.94
N LYS A 24 -5.42 7.78 -20.55
CA LYS A 24 -6.78 8.30 -20.43
C LYS A 24 -7.36 8.08 -19.03
N ALA A 25 -7.06 6.96 -18.37
CA ALA A 25 -7.44 6.69 -16.98
C ALA A 25 -6.73 7.64 -15.99
N VAL A 26 -5.51 8.08 -16.31
CA VAL A 26 -4.75 9.06 -15.50
C VAL A 26 -5.15 10.51 -15.81
N ARG A 27 -5.54 10.82 -17.05
CA ARG A 27 -6.06 12.14 -17.46
C ARG A 27 -7.53 12.37 -17.04
N MET A 28 -8.33 11.32 -16.95
CA MET A 28 -9.65 11.41 -16.34
C MET A 28 -9.43 11.44 -14.83
N SER A 29 -9.60 12.59 -14.17
CA SER A 29 -9.78 12.86 -12.74
C SER A 29 -10.09 11.61 -11.87
N VAL A 30 -9.22 10.59 -11.89
CA VAL A 30 -9.34 9.43 -11.00
C VAL A 30 -8.94 9.93 -9.64
N LYS A 31 -9.93 10.19 -8.78
CA LYS A 31 -9.69 10.57 -7.39
C LYS A 31 -8.82 9.50 -6.75
N ALA A 32 -7.71 9.91 -6.18
CA ALA A 32 -6.87 9.01 -5.39
C ALA A 32 -7.70 8.38 -4.28
N ARG A 33 -7.51 7.08 -4.05
CA ARG A 33 -8.25 6.30 -3.05
C ARG A 33 -7.38 6.12 -1.82
N ILE A 34 -8.01 6.11 -0.64
CA ILE A 34 -7.27 5.77 0.57
C ILE A 34 -6.94 4.27 0.58
N GLU A 35 -5.68 3.94 0.75
CA GLU A 35 -5.25 2.59 1.10
C GLU A 35 -5.00 2.54 2.61
N LYS A 36 -5.56 1.57 3.31
CA LYS A 36 -5.22 1.34 4.71
C LYS A 36 -4.75 -0.10 4.88
N ILE A 37 -3.48 -0.22 5.26
CA ILE A 37 -2.86 -1.48 5.60
C ILE A 37 -2.50 -1.40 7.07
N LEU A 38 -3.09 -2.30 7.85
CA LEU A 38 -2.79 -2.37 9.28
C LEU A 38 -1.53 -3.19 9.50
N PRO A 39 -0.64 -2.75 10.40
CA PRO A 39 0.46 -3.58 10.83
C PRO A 39 -0.08 -4.85 11.51
N PRO A 40 0.66 -5.96 11.48
CA PRO A 40 0.36 -7.14 12.30
C PRO A 40 0.23 -6.76 13.77
N THR A 41 -0.56 -7.51 14.56
CA THR A 41 -0.84 -7.19 15.98
C THR A 41 0.41 -7.03 16.84
N ALA A 42 1.51 -7.69 16.48
CA ALA A 42 2.80 -7.64 17.18
C ALA A 42 3.82 -6.67 16.53
N ALA A 43 3.37 -5.77 15.65
CA ALA A 43 4.28 -4.84 14.97
C ALA A 43 3.69 -3.43 14.94
N SER A 44 4.53 -2.43 15.11
CA SER A 44 4.17 -1.00 15.05
C SER A 44 4.20 -0.42 13.65
N PHE A 45 4.69 -1.18 12.65
CA PHE A 45 4.76 -0.79 11.26
C PHE A 45 4.66 -2.00 10.32
N VAL A 46 4.37 -1.74 9.05
CA VAL A 46 4.22 -2.77 8.02
C VAL A 46 5.54 -2.95 7.28
N TYR A 47 5.98 -4.20 7.16
CA TYR A 47 6.98 -4.64 6.19
C TYR A 47 6.32 -5.69 5.31
N ARG A 48 6.26 -5.47 4.01
CA ARG A 48 5.71 -6.45 3.06
C ARG A 48 6.55 -6.55 1.80
N ILE A 49 6.60 -7.74 1.22
CA ILE A 49 7.11 -7.98 -0.12
C ILE A 49 5.89 -8.14 -1.03
N LYS A 50 5.73 -7.22 -1.97
CA LYS A 50 4.68 -7.26 -2.98
C LYS A 50 5.23 -7.99 -4.20
N ARG A 51 4.61 -9.14 -4.56
CA ARG A 51 4.95 -9.93 -5.74
C ARG A 51 3.70 -10.07 -6.60
N GLU A 52 3.75 -9.52 -7.79
CA GLU A 52 2.61 -9.50 -8.73
C GLU A 52 3.10 -9.71 -10.16
N PRO A 53 2.29 -10.30 -11.05
CA PRO A 53 2.63 -10.41 -12.47
C PRO A 53 2.93 -9.04 -13.10
N SER A 54 2.28 -7.99 -12.61
CA SER A 54 2.56 -6.57 -12.91
C SER A 54 1.99 -5.70 -11.80
N PHE A 55 2.66 -4.60 -11.47
CA PHE A 55 2.05 -3.60 -10.59
C PHE A 55 0.87 -2.95 -11.30
N GLY A 56 -0.30 -3.03 -10.68
CA GLY A 56 -1.57 -2.57 -11.25
C GLY A 56 -1.77 -1.07 -11.12
N VAL A 57 -2.82 -0.56 -11.77
CA VAL A 57 -3.21 0.86 -11.74
C VAL A 57 -4.06 1.11 -10.50
N PHE A 58 -3.43 1.41 -9.38
CA PHE A 58 -4.11 1.77 -8.14
C PHE A 58 -3.53 3.08 -7.60
N TRP A 59 -4.14 4.20 -8.01
CA TRP A 59 -3.81 5.53 -7.52
C TRP A 59 -4.38 5.70 -6.12
N HIS A 60 -3.51 5.80 -5.11
CA HIS A 60 -3.89 5.77 -3.70
C HIS A 60 -3.02 6.68 -2.84
N TYR A 61 -3.50 6.95 -1.64
CA TYR A 61 -2.78 7.61 -0.56
C TYR A 61 -3.13 6.98 0.79
N HIS A 62 -2.31 7.20 1.79
CA HIS A 62 -2.51 6.73 3.17
C HIS A 62 -1.79 7.68 4.15
N PRO A 63 -2.15 7.69 5.46
CA PRO A 63 -1.57 8.59 6.44
C PRO A 63 -0.16 8.22 6.91
N GLU A 64 0.35 7.06 6.53
CA GLU A 64 1.68 6.60 6.88
C GLU A 64 2.74 7.14 5.91
N TYR A 65 3.99 7.25 6.37
CA TYR A 65 5.16 7.30 5.50
C TYR A 65 5.33 5.96 4.80
N GLN A 66 5.76 5.98 3.54
CA GLN A 66 6.05 4.76 2.80
C GLN A 66 7.43 4.82 2.16
N LEU A 67 8.28 3.84 2.49
CA LEU A 67 9.52 3.58 1.78
C LEU A 67 9.31 2.40 0.83
N THR A 68 9.46 2.65 -0.47
CA THR A 68 9.30 1.65 -1.54
C THR A 68 10.64 1.39 -2.21
N LEU A 69 11.04 0.12 -2.25
CA LEU A 69 12.17 -0.37 -3.03
C LEU A 69 11.68 -1.35 -4.09
N VAL A 70 11.85 -1.03 -5.35
CA VAL A 70 11.56 -1.97 -6.45
C VAL A 70 12.73 -2.93 -6.61
N LEU A 71 12.50 -4.22 -6.35
CA LEU A 71 13.50 -5.29 -6.54
C LEU A 71 13.52 -5.78 -7.99
N ARG A 72 12.34 -5.89 -8.61
CA ARG A 72 12.14 -6.34 -9.98
C ARG A 72 10.98 -5.63 -10.64
N GLY A 73 11.14 -5.28 -11.91
CA GLY A 73 10.13 -4.63 -12.71
C GLY A 73 10.53 -3.26 -13.18
N GLN A 74 9.75 -2.76 -14.12
CA GLN A 74 9.88 -1.41 -14.69
C GLN A 74 8.52 -0.90 -15.14
N GLY A 75 8.39 0.42 -15.25
CA GLY A 75 7.13 1.04 -15.64
C GLY A 75 7.11 2.55 -15.42
N LYS A 76 5.91 3.08 -15.25
CA LYS A 76 5.67 4.48 -14.88
C LYS A 76 5.34 4.57 -13.39
N ARG A 77 5.94 5.52 -12.71
CA ARG A 77 5.63 5.91 -11.34
C ARG A 77 4.92 7.25 -11.36
N TYR A 78 3.90 7.37 -10.54
CA TYR A 78 3.13 8.58 -10.30
C TYR A 78 3.25 8.91 -8.82
N VAL A 79 3.67 10.14 -8.48
CA VAL A 79 3.77 10.63 -7.09
C VAL A 79 3.37 12.09 -7.09
N GLY A 80 2.24 12.43 -6.47
CA GLY A 80 1.67 13.77 -6.59
C GLY A 80 1.40 14.13 -8.05
N ASP A 81 2.00 15.18 -8.52
CA ASP A 81 1.95 15.64 -9.92
C ASP A 81 3.13 15.16 -10.78
N ASP A 82 4.10 14.41 -10.22
CA ASP A 82 5.20 13.82 -10.99
C ASP A 82 4.77 12.54 -11.70
N VAL A 83 5.16 12.44 -12.97
CA VAL A 83 5.06 11.21 -13.76
C VAL A 83 6.44 10.88 -14.31
N SER A 84 7.02 9.80 -13.81
CA SER A 84 8.37 9.38 -14.18
C SER A 84 8.49 7.87 -14.35
N ARG A 85 9.58 7.41 -14.95
CA ARG A 85 9.84 5.98 -15.10
C ARG A 85 10.51 5.43 -13.84
N PHE A 86 10.18 4.18 -13.51
CA PHE A 86 10.90 3.38 -12.53
C PHE A 86 11.50 2.11 -13.15
N LYS A 87 12.53 1.59 -12.52
CA LYS A 87 13.16 0.31 -12.83
C LYS A 87 13.59 -0.39 -11.54
N ALA A 88 14.12 -1.60 -11.65
CA ALA A 88 14.73 -2.28 -10.51
C ALA A 88 15.77 -1.39 -9.82
N GLY A 89 15.72 -1.38 -8.49
CA GLY A 89 16.51 -0.50 -7.64
C GLY A 89 15.89 0.88 -7.38
N ASP A 90 14.72 1.22 -7.92
CA ASP A 90 14.05 2.49 -7.61
C ASP A 90 13.70 2.53 -6.11
N LEU A 91 14.23 3.54 -5.40
CA LEU A 91 14.05 3.75 -3.96
C LEU A 91 13.39 5.10 -3.73
N VAL A 92 12.19 5.08 -3.17
CA VAL A 92 11.35 6.26 -2.98
C VAL A 92 10.76 6.28 -1.58
N LEU A 93 10.84 7.43 -0.91
CA LEU A 93 10.13 7.73 0.33
C LEU A 93 8.99 8.72 0.03
N THR A 94 7.76 8.33 0.31
CA THR A 94 6.57 9.19 0.23
C THR A 94 6.08 9.52 1.64
N GLY A 95 5.67 10.77 1.83
CA GLY A 95 5.09 11.24 3.09
C GLY A 95 3.60 10.93 3.22
N PRO A 96 3.02 11.26 4.37
CA PRO A 96 1.62 11.06 4.67
C PRO A 96 0.72 11.74 3.63
N ASN A 97 -0.29 11.01 3.20
CA ASN A 97 -1.35 11.50 2.30
C ASN A 97 -0.88 11.98 0.91
N LEU A 98 0.37 11.72 0.51
CA LEU A 98 0.85 12.00 -0.83
C LEU A 98 0.34 10.90 -1.78
N PRO A 99 -0.53 11.20 -2.76
CA PRO A 99 -1.02 10.19 -3.68
C PRO A 99 0.12 9.62 -4.53
N HIS A 100 0.12 8.29 -4.67
CA HIS A 100 1.17 7.61 -5.43
C HIS A 100 0.69 6.29 -6.05
N MET A 101 1.44 5.83 -7.06
CA MET A 101 1.19 4.59 -7.78
C MET A 101 2.42 4.17 -8.57
N TRP A 102 2.66 2.86 -8.63
CA TRP A 102 3.58 2.23 -9.58
C TRP A 102 2.77 1.40 -10.57
N CYS A 103 2.89 1.69 -11.84
CA CYS A 103 2.20 0.99 -12.92
C CYS A 103 3.24 0.36 -13.84
N SER A 104 3.27 -0.97 -13.90
CA SER A 104 4.23 -1.70 -14.73
C SER A 104 3.90 -1.59 -16.20
N THR A 105 4.94 -1.46 -17.03
CA THR A 105 4.80 -1.68 -18.46
C THR A 105 4.77 -3.19 -18.71
N ARG A 106 3.61 -3.72 -19.07
CA ARG A 106 3.48 -5.13 -19.44
C ARG A 106 4.03 -5.33 -20.85
N THR A 107 4.94 -6.28 -21.02
CA THR A 107 5.24 -6.81 -22.36
C THR A 107 4.26 -7.97 -22.59
N PRO A 108 3.33 -7.89 -23.56
CA PRO A 108 2.42 -8.99 -23.87
C PRO A 108 3.21 -10.23 -24.22
N GLY A 109 2.85 -11.39 -23.67
CA GLY A 109 3.48 -12.68 -24.00
C GLY A 109 4.77 -13.01 -23.25
N ALA A 110 5.35 -12.09 -22.46
CA ALA A 110 6.52 -12.41 -21.66
C ALA A 110 6.15 -13.33 -20.49
N ARG A 111 6.56 -14.58 -20.54
CA ARG A 111 6.67 -15.50 -19.38
C ARG A 111 7.80 -15.00 -18.47
N GLY A 112 7.65 -13.78 -17.91
CA GLY A 112 8.65 -13.13 -17.07
C GLY A 112 8.47 -13.46 -15.59
N ARG A 113 9.57 -13.32 -14.84
CA ARG A 113 9.50 -13.35 -13.37
C ARG A 113 8.58 -12.22 -12.87
N PRO A 114 7.79 -12.44 -11.80
CA PRO A 114 6.89 -11.43 -11.27
C PRO A 114 7.64 -10.16 -10.89
N HIS A 115 6.98 -9.02 -10.98
CA HIS A 115 7.44 -7.76 -10.42
C HIS A 115 7.49 -7.88 -8.90
N GLU A 116 8.49 -7.30 -8.29
CA GLU A 116 8.73 -7.44 -6.85
C GLU A 116 9.15 -6.11 -6.24
N ALA A 117 8.54 -5.73 -5.14
CA ALA A 117 8.90 -4.56 -4.36
C ALA A 117 8.84 -4.84 -2.86
N ILE A 118 9.76 -4.25 -2.10
CA ILE A 118 9.68 -4.14 -0.65
C ILE A 118 8.98 -2.83 -0.33
N ILE A 119 7.96 -2.90 0.53
CA ILE A 119 7.19 -1.77 1.01
C ILE A 119 7.28 -1.74 2.54
N VAL A 120 7.75 -0.62 3.08
CA VAL A 120 7.78 -0.33 4.52
C VAL A 120 6.87 0.86 4.76
N GLN A 121 5.79 0.67 5.55
CA GLN A 121 4.85 1.73 5.92
C GLN A 121 4.85 1.90 7.44
N PHE A 122 5.01 3.13 7.90
CA PHE A 122 5.06 3.45 9.34
C PHE A 122 4.34 4.77 9.62
N PRO A 123 3.56 4.85 10.71
CA PRO A 123 2.92 6.09 11.11
C PRO A 123 3.93 7.07 11.70
N GLU A 124 3.62 8.35 11.66
CA GLU A 124 4.44 9.39 12.31
C GLU A 124 4.62 9.14 13.81
N THR A 125 3.59 8.57 14.43
CA THR A 125 3.55 8.28 15.86
C THR A 125 4.29 7.00 16.28
N ILE A 126 4.97 6.31 15.36
CA ILE A 126 5.62 5.00 15.65
C ILE A 126 6.60 5.05 16.81
N PHE A 127 7.26 6.20 17.02
CA PHE A 127 8.24 6.39 18.08
C PHE A 127 7.69 7.17 19.28
N GLY A 128 6.38 7.45 19.31
CA GLY A 128 5.77 8.34 20.31
C GLY A 128 5.93 9.83 19.97
N GLY A 129 5.15 10.68 20.65
CA GLY A 129 5.05 12.11 20.31
C GLY A 129 6.32 12.93 20.51
N HIS A 130 7.21 12.51 21.43
CA HIS A 130 8.39 13.30 21.80
C HIS A 130 9.70 12.80 21.16
N PHE A 131 9.75 11.55 20.71
CA PHE A 131 11.00 10.95 20.21
C PHE A 131 11.60 11.70 19.00
N LEU A 132 10.77 12.09 18.04
CA LEU A 132 11.23 12.87 16.88
C LEU A 132 11.64 14.31 17.24
N GLN A 133 11.32 14.80 18.45
CA GLN A 133 11.70 16.13 18.91
C GLN A 133 13.11 16.16 19.56
N LEU A 134 13.70 15.01 19.83
CA LEU A 134 15.07 14.93 20.35
C LEU A 134 16.05 15.59 19.35
N PRO A 135 17.09 16.30 19.84
CA PRO A 135 18.08 16.96 18.98
C PRO A 135 18.73 16.00 17.98
N GLU A 136 19.02 14.78 18.41
CA GLU A 136 19.65 13.74 17.57
C GLU A 136 18.76 13.28 16.40
N MET A 137 17.44 13.46 16.56
CA MET A 137 16.46 13.09 15.53
C MET A 137 16.23 14.20 14.49
N ALA A 138 16.81 15.38 14.68
CA ALA A 138 16.63 16.52 13.77
C ALA A 138 16.91 16.18 12.28
N PRO A 139 17.94 15.38 11.91
CA PRO A 139 18.13 14.99 10.52
C PRO A 139 17.00 14.12 9.99
N ILE A 140 16.50 13.17 10.78
CA ILE A 140 15.38 12.30 10.40
C ILE A 140 14.09 13.12 10.30
N ARG A 141 13.82 14.01 11.22
CA ARG A 141 12.65 14.90 11.17
C ARG A 141 12.64 15.71 9.87
N ARG A 142 13.75 16.36 9.49
CA ARG A 142 13.87 17.09 8.21
C ARG A 142 13.68 16.19 6.98
N LEU A 143 14.14 14.94 7.04
CA LEU A 143 13.89 13.96 5.99
C LEU A 143 12.39 13.67 5.85
N LEU A 144 11.71 13.42 6.96
CA LEU A 144 10.29 13.09 6.99
C LEU A 144 9.42 14.28 6.54
N GLU A 145 9.73 15.51 6.95
CA GLU A 145 9.07 16.73 6.47
C GLU A 145 9.17 16.85 4.94
N ARG A 146 10.35 16.62 4.38
CA ARG A 146 10.59 16.64 2.93
C ARG A 146 9.87 15.52 2.19
N ALA A 147 9.64 14.39 2.84
CA ALA A 147 8.95 13.25 2.24
C ALA A 147 7.51 13.58 1.80
N GLY A 148 6.92 14.66 2.33
CA GLY A 148 5.63 15.20 1.86
C GLY A 148 5.59 15.54 0.36
N GLN A 149 6.74 15.74 -0.28
CA GLN A 149 6.86 15.93 -1.73
C GLN A 149 7.33 14.66 -2.46
N GLY A 150 7.53 13.54 -1.76
CA GLY A 150 8.12 12.33 -2.33
C GLY A 150 9.60 12.51 -2.68
N ILE A 151 10.45 11.67 -2.13
CA ILE A 151 11.91 11.74 -2.31
C ILE A 151 12.37 10.50 -3.07
N ARG A 152 13.03 10.71 -4.22
CA ARG A 152 13.79 9.67 -4.90
C ARG A 152 15.26 9.75 -4.51
N PHE A 153 15.84 8.60 -4.15
CA PHE A 153 17.24 8.51 -3.75
C PHE A 153 18.12 7.99 -4.86
N GLY A 154 19.32 8.54 -4.91
CA GLY A 154 20.35 8.18 -5.89
C GLY A 154 21.02 6.84 -5.60
N GLU A 155 21.92 6.44 -6.49
CA GLU A 155 22.51 5.09 -6.53
C GLU A 155 23.28 4.73 -5.26
N ALA A 156 24.08 5.63 -4.71
CA ALA A 156 24.89 5.40 -3.52
C ALA A 156 24.03 5.07 -2.27
N ALA A 157 22.95 5.85 -2.06
CA ALA A 157 22.00 5.59 -0.97
C ALA A 157 21.24 4.28 -1.21
N ARG A 158 20.78 4.07 -2.45
CA ARG A 158 20.03 2.90 -2.88
C ARG A 158 20.80 1.60 -2.63
N ALA A 159 22.07 1.50 -3.04
CA ALA A 159 22.89 0.30 -2.87
C ALA A 159 23.04 -0.11 -1.40
N ARG A 160 23.19 0.86 -0.51
CA ARG A 160 23.36 0.63 0.93
C ARG A 160 22.03 0.29 1.61
N VAL A 161 20.99 1.06 1.36
CA VAL A 161 19.66 0.90 1.99
C VAL A 161 18.95 -0.36 1.49
N SER A 162 19.09 -0.74 0.21
CA SER A 162 18.48 -1.95 -0.34
C SER A 162 18.88 -3.20 0.41
N ARG A 163 20.16 -3.35 0.72
CA ARG A 163 20.65 -4.50 1.50
C ARG A 163 20.01 -4.56 2.90
N ARG A 164 19.82 -3.41 3.54
CA ARG A 164 19.16 -3.33 4.84
C ARG A 164 17.68 -3.64 4.75
N MET A 165 16.98 -3.11 3.76
CA MET A 165 15.55 -3.43 3.55
C MET A 165 15.33 -4.92 3.32
N VAL A 166 16.20 -5.59 2.54
CA VAL A 166 16.13 -7.05 2.36
C VAL A 166 16.39 -7.78 3.69
N ARG A 167 17.41 -7.38 4.46
CA ARG A 167 17.75 -7.97 5.76
C ARG A 167 16.60 -7.79 6.77
N MET A 168 15.94 -6.63 6.79
CA MET A 168 14.79 -6.33 7.65
C MET A 168 13.69 -7.39 7.55
N GLY A 169 13.50 -8.00 6.38
CA GLY A 169 12.51 -9.06 6.18
C GLY A 169 12.75 -10.30 7.06
N ARG A 170 14.00 -10.55 7.46
CA ARG A 170 14.38 -11.67 8.34
C ARG A 170 14.38 -11.32 9.82
N GLN A 171 14.23 -10.04 10.16
CA GLN A 171 14.23 -9.55 11.53
C GLN A 171 12.80 -9.46 12.08
N ARG A 172 12.66 -9.49 13.41
CA ARG A 172 11.40 -9.36 14.14
C ARG A 172 11.59 -8.47 15.38
N GLY A 173 10.49 -7.98 15.94
CA GLY A 173 10.48 -7.21 17.19
C GLY A 173 11.42 -6.01 17.16
N LEU A 174 12.14 -5.78 18.25
CA LEU A 174 13.04 -4.64 18.42
C LEU A 174 14.13 -4.56 17.36
N ALA A 175 14.71 -5.69 16.93
CA ALA A 175 15.74 -5.70 15.90
C ALA A 175 15.24 -5.11 14.58
N ARG A 176 13.97 -5.39 14.19
CA ARG A 176 13.36 -4.81 12.99
C ARG A 176 13.11 -3.30 13.14
N LEU A 177 12.74 -2.84 14.34
CA LEU A 177 12.55 -1.42 14.61
C LEU A 177 13.88 -0.64 14.57
N ILE A 178 14.94 -1.20 15.16
CA ILE A 178 16.30 -0.63 15.07
C ILE A 178 16.75 -0.53 13.61
N GLU A 179 16.47 -1.55 12.78
CA GLU A 179 16.81 -1.53 11.36
C GLU A 179 16.06 -0.42 10.61
N LEU A 180 14.79 -0.15 10.96
CA LEU A 180 14.04 0.98 10.40
C LEU A 180 14.71 2.32 10.75
N LEU A 181 15.06 2.53 12.02
CA LEU A 181 15.77 3.74 12.47
C LEU A 181 17.09 3.94 11.74
N GLU A 182 17.86 2.88 11.58
CA GLU A 182 19.15 2.93 10.87
C GLU A 182 18.97 3.25 9.38
N ILE A 183 17.95 2.70 8.74
CA ILE A 183 17.59 3.06 7.36
C ILE A 183 17.24 4.54 7.27
N LEU A 184 16.40 5.06 8.17
CA LEU A 184 16.03 6.48 8.20
C LEU A 184 17.23 7.38 8.45
N ARG A 185 18.14 7.00 9.37
CA ARG A 185 19.40 7.69 9.62
C ARG A 185 20.26 7.78 8.35
N MET A 186 20.43 6.68 7.64
CA MET A 186 21.18 6.65 6.39
C MET A 186 20.56 7.53 5.30
N LEU A 187 19.22 7.49 5.16
CA LEU A 187 18.50 8.30 4.18
C LEU A 187 18.54 9.79 4.52
N SER A 188 18.55 10.16 5.82
CA SER A 188 18.65 11.55 6.24
C SER A 188 19.99 12.20 5.90
N GLN A 189 21.03 11.40 5.75
CA GLN A 189 22.39 11.83 5.39
C GLN A 189 22.68 11.69 3.88
N ALA A 190 21.79 11.02 3.15
CA ALA A 190 22.00 10.77 1.73
C ALA A 190 21.64 12.00 0.88
N PRO A 191 22.38 12.25 -0.22
CA PRO A 191 21.96 13.23 -1.19
C PRO A 191 20.64 12.80 -1.81
N VAL A 192 19.73 13.77 -1.91
CA VAL A 192 18.46 13.59 -2.60
C VAL A 192 18.69 13.75 -4.10
N GLU A 193 18.33 12.69 -4.86
CA GLU A 193 18.46 12.78 -6.32
C GLU A 193 17.38 13.68 -6.91
N ARG A 194 16.12 13.51 -6.43
CA ARG A 194 14.98 14.29 -6.94
C ARG A 194 13.84 14.37 -5.95
N MET A 195 13.25 15.54 -5.82
CA MET A 195 11.91 15.71 -5.27
C MET A 195 10.89 15.40 -6.36
N LEU A 196 9.89 14.59 -6.06
CA LEU A 196 8.97 14.07 -7.08
C LEU A 196 7.77 14.98 -7.30
N SER A 197 7.14 15.46 -6.23
CA SER A 197 5.99 16.36 -6.34
C SER A 197 6.39 17.81 -6.18
N SER A 198 5.63 18.72 -6.83
CA SER A 198 5.80 20.15 -6.67
C SER A 198 5.46 20.61 -5.24
N ARG A 199 6.04 21.71 -4.79
CA ARG A 199 5.74 22.31 -3.46
C ARG A 199 4.28 22.74 -3.32
N GLY A 200 3.62 23.07 -4.42
CA GLY A 200 2.22 23.52 -4.45
C GLY A 200 1.20 22.39 -4.60
N PHE A 201 1.65 21.14 -4.69
CA PHE A 201 0.73 20.03 -4.83
C PHE A 201 -0.14 19.87 -3.57
N ALA A 202 -1.44 20.09 -3.72
CA ALA A 202 -2.43 19.86 -2.65
C ALA A 202 -3.05 18.47 -2.82
N PRO A 203 -2.99 17.59 -1.79
CA PRO A 203 -3.69 16.32 -1.82
C PRO A 203 -5.20 16.51 -2.02
N PRO A 204 -5.89 15.57 -2.72
CA PRO A 204 -7.29 15.73 -3.11
C PRO A 204 -8.30 15.71 -1.96
N VAL A 205 -7.83 15.49 -0.71
CA VAL A 205 -8.68 15.44 0.49
C VAL A 205 -8.17 16.46 1.51
N GLY A 206 -9.05 17.35 1.93
CA GLY A 206 -8.74 18.39 2.92
C GLY A 206 -8.41 17.82 4.32
N PRO A 207 -7.73 18.60 5.20
CA PRO A 207 -7.33 18.12 6.52
C PRO A 207 -8.49 17.54 7.36
N ALA A 208 -9.61 18.25 7.43
CA ALA A 208 -10.79 17.81 8.18
C ALA A 208 -11.38 16.48 7.67
N ASP A 209 -11.38 16.26 6.36
CA ASP A 209 -11.83 14.99 5.77
C ASP A 209 -10.83 13.86 6.01
N ARG A 210 -9.53 14.17 6.09
CA ARG A 210 -8.49 13.21 6.48
C ARG A 210 -8.67 12.74 7.91
N ASP A 211 -8.77 13.65 8.86
CA ASP A 211 -9.00 13.31 10.28
C ASP A 211 -10.27 12.48 10.46
N ARG A 212 -11.30 12.81 9.69
CA ARG A 212 -12.57 12.08 9.72
C ARG A 212 -12.41 10.65 9.19
N ILE A 213 -11.74 10.47 8.05
CA ILE A 213 -11.51 9.13 7.49
C ILE A 213 -10.59 8.29 8.38
N ASP A 214 -9.59 8.91 9.02
CA ASP A 214 -8.69 8.24 9.95
C ASP A 214 -9.42 7.76 11.20
N ARG A 215 -10.34 8.55 11.75
CA ARG A 215 -11.21 8.08 12.86
C ARG A 215 -12.06 6.89 12.46
N ILE A 216 -12.69 6.93 11.27
CA ILE A 216 -13.50 5.81 10.75
C ILE A 216 -12.65 4.55 10.60
N CYS A 217 -11.48 4.67 9.98
CA CYS A 217 -10.59 3.54 9.75
C CYS A 217 -10.04 2.95 11.05
N ARG A 218 -9.70 3.79 12.02
CA ARG A 218 -9.26 3.36 13.36
C ARG A 218 -10.38 2.62 14.09
N PHE A 219 -11.58 3.20 14.12
CA PHE A 219 -12.77 2.57 14.68
C PHE A 219 -13.03 1.19 14.05
N ALA A 220 -12.99 1.10 12.72
CA ALA A 220 -13.17 -0.17 12.01
C ALA A 220 -12.10 -1.21 12.37
N ALA A 221 -10.84 -0.78 12.48
CA ALA A 221 -9.72 -1.65 12.83
C ALA A 221 -9.84 -2.23 14.24
N GLU A 222 -10.11 -1.37 15.21
CA GLU A 222 -10.25 -1.75 16.64
C GLU A 222 -11.45 -2.67 16.89
N ASN A 223 -12.51 -2.54 16.08
CA ASN A 223 -13.76 -3.26 16.26
C ASN A 223 -14.02 -4.33 15.19
N SER A 224 -13.09 -4.59 14.25
CA SER A 224 -13.31 -5.47 13.10
C SER A 224 -13.74 -6.90 13.47
N ALA A 225 -13.27 -7.41 14.62
CA ALA A 225 -13.62 -8.73 15.13
C ALA A 225 -15.06 -8.82 15.70
N LYS A 226 -15.74 -7.68 15.89
CA LYS A 226 -17.10 -7.60 16.44
C LYS A 226 -18.09 -7.22 15.34
N PRO A 227 -19.40 -7.47 15.53
CA PRO A 227 -20.41 -6.88 14.66
C PRO A 227 -20.36 -5.35 14.71
N ILE A 228 -20.21 -4.71 13.57
CA ILE A 228 -20.25 -3.25 13.42
C ILE A 228 -21.49 -2.88 12.59
N ALA A 229 -22.39 -2.14 13.19
CA ALA A 229 -23.51 -1.53 12.47
C ALA A 229 -23.09 -0.20 11.81
N LEU A 230 -23.64 0.11 10.63
CA LEU A 230 -23.36 1.37 9.93
C LEU A 230 -23.59 2.63 10.77
N PRO A 231 -24.63 2.72 11.64
CA PRO A 231 -24.78 3.86 12.52
C PRO A 231 -23.60 4.09 13.47
N GLN A 232 -22.98 3.04 13.98
CA GLN A 232 -21.80 3.14 14.85
C GLN A 232 -20.59 3.73 14.10
N ALA A 233 -20.35 3.26 12.87
CA ALA A 233 -19.28 3.79 12.03
C ALA A 233 -19.57 5.25 11.61
N ALA A 234 -20.80 5.61 11.36
CA ALA A 234 -21.23 6.97 11.04
C ALA A 234 -21.04 7.91 12.23
N ALA A 235 -21.37 7.47 13.44
CA ALA A 235 -21.18 8.22 14.68
C ALA A 235 -19.69 8.51 14.94
N ALA A 236 -18.76 7.56 14.67
CA ALA A 236 -17.33 7.77 14.78
C ALA A 236 -16.82 8.89 13.85
N ALA A 237 -17.56 9.21 12.80
CA ALA A 237 -17.27 10.28 11.86
C ALA A 237 -18.05 11.57 12.14
N HIS A 238 -18.94 11.58 13.11
CA HIS A 238 -19.93 12.64 13.35
C HIS A 238 -20.79 12.93 12.11
N LEU A 239 -21.28 11.86 11.45
CA LEU A 239 -22.09 11.94 10.23
C LEU A 239 -23.39 11.15 10.39
N SER A 240 -24.45 11.54 9.66
CA SER A 240 -25.59 10.67 9.44
C SER A 240 -25.20 9.48 8.54
N VAL A 241 -25.92 8.36 8.63
CA VAL A 241 -25.62 7.16 7.82
C VAL A 241 -25.58 7.44 6.31
N PRO A 242 -26.53 8.19 5.71
CA PRO A 242 -26.44 8.55 4.29
C PRO A 242 -25.22 9.41 3.96
N ALA A 243 -24.88 10.39 4.80
CA ALA A 243 -23.71 11.24 4.61
C ALA A 243 -22.42 10.44 4.74
N PHE A 244 -22.32 9.56 5.75
CA PHE A 244 -21.21 8.63 5.96
C PHE A 244 -20.98 7.72 4.75
N THR A 245 -22.03 7.08 4.23
CA THR A 245 -21.91 6.16 3.09
C THR A 245 -21.37 6.87 1.85
N ARG A 246 -21.88 8.07 1.53
CA ARG A 246 -21.38 8.88 0.43
C ARG A 246 -19.94 9.35 0.67
N PHE A 247 -19.66 9.86 1.87
CA PHE A 247 -18.32 10.34 2.26
C PHE A 247 -17.28 9.24 2.18
N PHE A 248 -17.54 8.09 2.81
CA PHE A 248 -16.61 6.97 2.84
C PHE A 248 -16.31 6.45 1.42
N LYS A 249 -17.36 6.26 0.61
CA LYS A 249 -17.19 5.82 -0.79
C LYS A 249 -16.47 6.86 -1.65
N LYS A 250 -16.73 8.16 -1.43
CA LYS A 250 -16.01 9.25 -2.10
C LYS A 250 -14.51 9.23 -1.79
N CYS A 251 -14.15 9.06 -0.50
CA CYS A 251 -12.75 9.09 -0.04
C CYS A 251 -11.98 7.80 -0.36
N THR A 252 -12.63 6.62 -0.20
CA THR A 252 -11.96 5.32 -0.30
C THR A 252 -12.21 4.58 -1.62
N GLY A 253 -13.19 5.02 -2.39
CA GLY A 253 -13.62 4.36 -3.64
C GLY A 253 -14.38 3.05 -3.44
N ARG A 254 -14.67 2.64 -2.21
CA ARG A 254 -15.39 1.41 -1.82
C ARG A 254 -16.38 1.69 -0.70
N THR A 255 -17.30 0.78 -0.49
CA THR A 255 -18.23 0.87 0.63
C THR A 255 -17.51 0.52 1.95
N PHE A 256 -18.08 0.96 3.08
CA PHE A 256 -17.56 0.58 4.40
C PHE A 256 -17.63 -0.93 4.66
N VAL A 257 -18.64 -1.61 4.12
CA VAL A 257 -18.79 -3.06 4.25
C VAL A 257 -17.69 -3.81 3.49
N GLU A 258 -17.35 -3.37 2.28
CA GLU A 258 -16.22 -3.93 1.52
C GLU A 258 -14.90 -3.73 2.26
N TYR A 259 -14.66 -2.53 2.78
CA TYR A 259 -13.47 -2.22 3.57
C TYR A 259 -13.36 -3.08 4.84
N LEU A 260 -14.45 -3.21 5.60
CA LEU A 260 -14.49 -4.06 6.80
C LEU A 260 -14.25 -5.54 6.46
N THR A 261 -14.78 -6.00 5.33
CA THR A 261 -14.56 -7.36 4.83
C THR A 261 -13.08 -7.61 4.54
N GLU A 262 -12.40 -6.66 3.91
CA GLU A 262 -10.95 -6.77 3.63
C GLU A 262 -10.12 -6.81 4.93
N LEU A 263 -10.46 -5.99 5.94
CA LEU A 263 -9.82 -6.04 7.25
C LEU A 263 -9.96 -7.40 7.92
N ARG A 264 -11.17 -7.95 7.88
CA ARG A 264 -11.49 -9.28 8.44
C ARG A 264 -10.74 -10.41 7.72
N VAL A 265 -10.69 -10.37 6.38
CA VAL A 265 -9.91 -11.34 5.60
C VAL A 265 -8.42 -11.21 5.90
N GLY A 266 -7.89 -9.98 6.07
CA GLY A 266 -6.51 -9.76 6.50
C GLY A 266 -6.20 -10.36 7.87
N SER A 267 -7.12 -10.21 8.84
CA SER A 267 -7.02 -10.86 10.15
C SER A 267 -7.08 -12.39 10.04
N ALA A 268 -7.99 -12.92 9.22
CA ALA A 268 -8.09 -14.36 8.98
C ALA A 268 -6.81 -14.94 8.36
N CYS A 269 -6.17 -14.27 7.42
CA CYS A 269 -4.89 -14.71 6.86
C CYS A 269 -3.82 -14.89 7.93
N ARG A 270 -3.72 -13.96 8.89
CA ARG A 270 -2.80 -14.09 10.03
C ARG A 270 -3.12 -15.30 10.89
N LEU A 271 -4.38 -15.41 11.32
CA LEU A 271 -4.80 -16.52 12.15
C LEU A 271 -4.58 -17.88 11.50
N LEU A 272 -4.77 -17.96 10.17
CA LEU A 272 -4.51 -19.19 9.41
C LEU A 272 -3.04 -19.59 9.40
N VAL A 273 -2.13 -18.62 9.44
CA VAL A 273 -0.67 -18.86 9.37
C VAL A 273 -0.05 -19.00 10.76
N GLU A 274 -0.54 -18.23 11.74
CA GLU A 274 0.08 -18.11 13.06
C GLU A 274 -0.55 -19.04 14.12
N THR A 275 -1.67 -19.71 13.80
CA THR A 275 -2.38 -20.57 14.76
C THR A 275 -2.92 -21.86 14.13
N ASP A 276 -3.11 -22.89 14.97
CA ASP A 276 -3.73 -24.17 14.57
C ASP A 276 -5.26 -24.17 14.62
N ARG A 277 -5.90 -23.01 14.82
CA ARG A 277 -7.36 -22.89 14.87
C ARG A 277 -7.99 -23.42 13.59
N THR A 278 -9.13 -24.09 13.72
CA THR A 278 -9.91 -24.54 12.56
C THR A 278 -10.32 -23.36 11.69
N VAL A 279 -10.60 -23.60 10.42
CA VAL A 279 -11.09 -22.57 9.48
C VAL A 279 -12.37 -21.90 10.00
N THR A 280 -13.22 -22.69 10.69
CA THR A 280 -14.46 -22.20 11.30
C THR A 280 -14.17 -21.24 12.47
N GLU A 281 -13.26 -21.59 13.35
CA GLU A 281 -12.83 -20.71 14.45
C GLU A 281 -12.19 -19.44 13.93
N VAL A 282 -11.33 -19.54 12.91
CA VAL A 282 -10.72 -18.39 12.24
C VAL A 282 -11.80 -17.46 11.66
N CYS A 283 -12.83 -18.02 11.01
CA CYS A 283 -13.95 -17.24 10.47
C CYS A 283 -14.60 -16.36 11.55
N PHE A 284 -15.00 -16.95 12.66
CA PHE A 284 -15.68 -16.24 13.75
C PHE A 284 -14.72 -15.29 14.49
N THR A 285 -13.49 -15.70 14.77
CA THR A 285 -12.48 -14.85 15.41
C THR A 285 -12.13 -13.63 14.57
N ALA A 286 -12.14 -13.76 13.24
CA ALA A 286 -11.92 -12.65 12.32
C ALA A 286 -13.13 -11.70 12.18
N GLY A 287 -14.27 -12.01 12.83
CA GLY A 287 -15.45 -11.16 12.87
C GLY A 287 -16.50 -11.46 11.79
N PHE A 288 -16.40 -12.58 11.09
CA PHE A 288 -17.49 -13.07 10.23
C PHE A 288 -18.52 -13.81 11.07
N ASN A 289 -19.78 -13.68 10.68
CA ASN A 289 -20.90 -14.36 11.31
C ASN A 289 -21.39 -15.60 10.53
N ASN A 290 -20.80 -15.87 9.38
CA ASN A 290 -21.20 -16.97 8.49
C ASN A 290 -20.00 -17.51 7.69
N VAL A 291 -19.77 -18.83 7.78
CA VAL A 291 -18.65 -19.51 7.14
C VAL A 291 -18.73 -19.47 5.61
N SER A 292 -19.93 -19.60 5.05
CA SER A 292 -20.11 -19.57 3.59
C SER A 292 -19.76 -18.19 3.03
N THR A 293 -20.20 -17.12 3.68
CA THR A 293 -19.84 -15.75 3.34
C THR A 293 -18.32 -15.52 3.47
N PHE A 294 -17.72 -16.00 4.56
CA PHE A 294 -16.28 -15.94 4.78
C PHE A 294 -15.51 -16.63 3.65
N ASN A 295 -15.82 -17.89 3.35
CA ASN A 295 -15.11 -18.64 2.31
C ASN A 295 -15.22 -17.96 0.94
N ARG A 296 -16.42 -17.49 0.57
CA ARG A 296 -16.63 -16.77 -0.69
C ARG A 296 -15.80 -15.49 -0.74
N ARG A 297 -15.84 -14.64 0.29
CA ARG A 297 -15.08 -13.37 0.34
C ARG A 297 -13.58 -13.59 0.42
N PHE A 298 -13.15 -14.62 1.13
CA PHE A 298 -11.74 -15.00 1.18
C PHE A 298 -11.22 -15.44 -0.19
N LEU A 299 -11.98 -16.29 -0.90
CA LEU A 299 -11.64 -16.73 -2.25
C LEU A 299 -11.59 -15.54 -3.24
N GLU A 300 -12.59 -14.65 -3.20
CA GLU A 300 -12.63 -13.43 -4.04
C GLU A 300 -11.40 -12.54 -3.80
N LEU A 301 -10.95 -12.36 -2.55
CA LEU A 301 -9.85 -11.45 -2.20
C LEU A 301 -8.46 -12.09 -2.27
N LYS A 302 -8.34 -13.41 -2.11
CA LYS A 302 -7.04 -14.11 -2.07
C LYS A 302 -6.80 -15.04 -3.24
N GLY A 303 -7.81 -15.28 -4.07
CA GLY A 303 -7.71 -16.19 -5.23
C GLY A 303 -7.64 -17.67 -4.86
N MET A 304 -7.79 -18.03 -3.58
CA MET A 304 -7.75 -19.41 -3.10
C MET A 304 -8.59 -19.58 -1.82
N ALA A 305 -8.97 -20.82 -1.50
CA ALA A 305 -9.73 -21.13 -0.30
C ALA A 305 -8.86 -20.95 0.99
N PRO A 306 -9.48 -20.67 2.16
CA PRO A 306 -8.75 -20.53 3.44
C PRO A 306 -7.88 -21.73 3.79
N ARG A 307 -8.36 -22.98 3.53
CA ARG A 307 -7.59 -24.21 3.76
C ARG A 307 -6.34 -24.27 2.90
N ASP A 308 -6.44 -23.91 1.62
CA ASP A 308 -5.32 -23.92 0.69
C ASP A 308 -4.31 -22.82 1.04
N PHE A 309 -4.80 -21.65 1.47
CA PHE A 309 -3.96 -20.57 1.97
C PHE A 309 -3.13 -21.02 3.18
N ARG A 310 -3.75 -21.71 4.17
CA ARG A 310 -3.01 -22.28 5.29
C ARG A 310 -1.94 -23.24 4.80
N ARG A 311 -2.32 -24.24 3.99
CA ARG A 311 -1.37 -25.26 3.48
C ARG A 311 -0.17 -24.64 2.76
N GLN A 312 -0.38 -23.51 2.09
CA GLN A 312 0.67 -22.86 1.31
C GLN A 312 1.57 -21.94 2.15
N PHE A 313 1.05 -21.34 3.22
CA PHE A 313 1.74 -20.26 3.94
C PHE A 313 1.98 -20.53 5.43
N ALA A 314 1.34 -21.54 6.07
CA ALA A 314 1.71 -22.00 7.40
C ALA A 314 3.04 -22.76 7.31
N THR A 315 3.97 -22.42 8.19
CA THR A 315 5.29 -23.06 8.32
C THR A 315 5.21 -24.25 9.25
#